data_2a03792d6cd10564235da45fa274a248
#
_entry.id   2a03792d6cd10564235da45fa274a248
#
_cell.length_a   1.000
_cell.length_b   1.000
_cell.length_c   1.000
_cell.angle_alpha   90.00
_cell.angle_beta   90.00
_cell.angle_gamma   90.00
#
_symmetry.space_group_name_H-M   'P 1'
#
loop_
_entity.id
_entity.type
_entity.pdbx_description
1 polymer ?
#
loop_
_entity_poly.entity_id
_entity_poly.type
_entity_poly.pdbx_seq_one_letter_code
_entity_poly.pdbx_strand_id
1 'polypeptide(L)'
;NPFTITVGGPGPGELALKSLPAQLPLGLMLSLLLGYLAWLATANRMSFTWEIDMGIAAREFELFCQPLVNARTQACTGVEILLRWNNPRQGWITPEVFIPLAEEHNQIVPLTRYVIAETVRQIGYFPSSPGFHIGINVAASHFRNAVLIQDLNRLWFSANPRQQLVIELTERDALLDADYRI
;
A
#
# COMPACT_ATOMS: atom_id res chain seq x y z
N ASN A 1 -80.09 27.86 -1.60
CA ASN A 1 -79.41 26.62 -1.28
C ASN A 1 -77.92 26.73 -1.75
N PRO A 2 -76.93 26.68 -0.83
CA PRO A 2 -75.57 26.65 -1.18
C PRO A 2 -75.17 25.22 -1.63
N PHE A 3 -74.65 25.11 -2.83
CA PHE A 3 -74.08 23.86 -3.30
C PHE A 3 -72.59 23.71 -2.75
N THR A 4 -72.36 22.66 -1.98
CA THR A 4 -71.02 22.30 -1.53
C THR A 4 -70.46 21.25 -2.46
N ILE A 5 -69.39 21.56 -3.20
CA ILE A 5 -68.69 20.60 -4.03
C ILE A 5 -67.52 20.01 -3.18
N THR A 6 -67.70 18.77 -2.77
CA THR A 6 -66.63 18.02 -2.13
C THR A 6 -65.78 17.33 -3.22
N VAL A 7 -64.56 17.80 -3.43
CA VAL A 7 -63.58 17.13 -4.31
C VAL A 7 -62.85 16.11 -3.47
N GLY A 8 -63.29 14.85 -3.53
CA GLY A 8 -62.60 13.72 -2.90
C GLY A 8 -61.51 13.19 -3.85
N GLY A 9 -60.28 13.63 -3.68
CA GLY A 9 -59.13 12.98 -4.30
C GLY A 9 -58.47 11.99 -3.34
N PRO A 10 -57.76 10.98 -3.84
CA PRO A 10 -57.06 10.04 -2.96
C PRO A 10 -56.03 10.80 -2.11
N GLY A 11 -56.02 10.51 -0.83
CA GLY A 11 -55.08 11.13 0.12
C GLY A 11 -53.61 10.79 -0.22
N PRO A 12 -52.64 11.62 0.21
CA PRO A 12 -51.22 11.40 -0.08
C PRO A 12 -50.70 10.01 0.35
N GLY A 13 -51.30 9.42 1.38
CA GLY A 13 -50.97 8.06 1.83
C GLY A 13 -51.49 6.95 0.90
N GLU A 14 -52.67 7.14 0.26
CA GLU A 14 -53.19 6.15 -0.72
C GLU A 14 -52.40 6.16 -2.02
N LEU A 15 -51.91 7.33 -2.46
CA LEU A 15 -51.05 7.45 -3.64
C LEU A 15 -49.65 6.80 -3.38
N ALA A 16 -49.12 6.97 -2.16
CA ALA A 16 -47.85 6.33 -1.76
C ALA A 16 -47.98 4.78 -1.74
N LEU A 17 -49.08 4.25 -1.18
CA LEU A 17 -49.34 2.81 -1.13
C LEU A 17 -49.53 2.19 -2.53
N LYS A 18 -50.13 2.90 -3.47
CA LYS A 18 -50.32 2.42 -4.86
C LYS A 18 -49.04 2.43 -5.68
N SER A 19 -48.06 3.28 -5.36
CA SER A 19 -46.75 3.31 -6.05
C SER A 19 -45.73 2.36 -5.47
N LEU A 20 -45.89 1.86 -4.24
CA LEU A 20 -45.00 0.91 -3.57
C LEU A 20 -44.65 -0.34 -4.41
N PRO A 21 -45.61 -1.08 -5.00
CA PRO A 21 -45.29 -2.28 -5.76
C PRO A 21 -44.46 -2.01 -7.02
N ALA A 22 -44.50 -0.79 -7.59
CA ALA A 22 -43.67 -0.43 -8.73
C ALA A 22 -42.24 0.03 -8.33
N GLN A 23 -42.08 0.54 -7.11
CA GLN A 23 -40.77 1.02 -6.61
C GLN A 23 -39.95 -0.08 -5.94
N LEU A 24 -40.59 -1.14 -5.41
CA LEU A 24 -39.91 -2.25 -4.74
C LEU A 24 -38.88 -2.95 -5.64
N PRO A 25 -39.16 -3.33 -6.90
CA PRO A 25 -38.18 -4.02 -7.75
C PRO A 25 -36.99 -3.12 -8.09
N LEU A 26 -37.20 -1.81 -8.27
CA LEU A 26 -36.13 -0.86 -8.54
C LEU A 26 -35.21 -0.70 -7.30
N GLY A 27 -35.81 -0.57 -6.12
CA GLY A 27 -35.07 -0.49 -4.85
C GLY A 27 -34.25 -1.75 -4.57
N LEU A 28 -34.84 -2.92 -4.82
CA LEU A 28 -34.15 -4.21 -4.68
C LEU A 28 -32.98 -4.33 -5.67
N MET A 29 -33.20 -3.96 -6.91
CA MET A 29 -32.14 -4.00 -7.95
C MET A 29 -30.98 -3.07 -7.63
N LEU A 30 -31.26 -1.85 -7.12
CA LEU A 30 -30.24 -0.90 -6.72
C LEU A 30 -29.44 -1.41 -5.51
N SER A 31 -30.11 -1.99 -4.50
CA SER A 31 -29.43 -2.55 -3.33
C SER A 31 -28.55 -3.76 -3.68
N LEU A 32 -29.00 -4.63 -4.57
CA LEU A 32 -28.20 -5.75 -5.08
C LEU A 32 -26.98 -5.25 -5.88
N LEU A 33 -27.15 -4.23 -6.71
CA LEU A 33 -26.06 -3.63 -7.45
C LEU A 33 -25.01 -3.02 -6.52
N LEU A 34 -25.45 -2.23 -5.51
CA LEU A 34 -24.55 -1.65 -4.51
C LEU A 34 -23.82 -2.72 -3.70
N GLY A 35 -24.54 -3.77 -3.30
CA GLY A 35 -23.95 -4.93 -2.62
C GLY A 35 -22.91 -5.64 -3.47
N TYR A 36 -23.19 -5.83 -4.76
CA TYR A 36 -22.25 -6.43 -5.71
C TYR A 36 -21.00 -5.56 -5.92
N LEU A 37 -21.18 -4.24 -6.07
CA LEU A 37 -20.04 -3.31 -6.21
C LEU A 37 -19.18 -3.27 -4.94
N ALA A 38 -19.80 -3.28 -3.76
CA ALA A 38 -19.09 -3.36 -2.49
C ALA A 38 -18.32 -4.68 -2.35
N TRP A 39 -18.94 -5.79 -2.76
CA TRP A 39 -18.27 -7.10 -2.80
C TRP A 39 -17.07 -7.12 -3.75
N LEU A 40 -17.21 -6.59 -4.96
CA LEU A 40 -16.08 -6.48 -5.91
C LEU A 40 -14.93 -5.65 -5.34
N ALA A 41 -15.23 -4.50 -4.72
CA ALA A 41 -14.22 -3.64 -4.14
C ALA A 41 -13.46 -4.32 -2.99
N THR A 42 -14.16 -5.08 -2.14
CA THR A 42 -13.53 -5.80 -1.03
C THR A 42 -12.77 -7.05 -1.50
N ALA A 43 -13.31 -7.79 -2.46
CA ALA A 43 -12.65 -8.97 -3.03
C ALA A 43 -11.30 -8.63 -3.68
N ASN A 44 -11.22 -7.54 -4.43
CA ASN A 44 -9.97 -7.09 -5.04
C ASN A 44 -8.93 -6.69 -3.99
N ARG A 45 -9.33 -6.00 -2.92
CA ARG A 45 -8.42 -5.61 -1.82
C ARG A 45 -7.85 -6.82 -1.10
N MET A 46 -8.69 -7.78 -0.74
CA MET A 46 -8.27 -9.01 -0.07
C MET A 46 -7.35 -9.85 -0.96
N SER A 47 -7.60 -9.88 -2.27
CA SER A 47 -6.77 -10.61 -3.23
C SER A 47 -5.35 -10.07 -3.28
N PHE A 48 -5.18 -8.73 -3.37
CA PHE A 48 -3.86 -8.12 -3.44
C PHE A 48 -3.06 -8.26 -2.14
N THR A 49 -3.71 -8.02 -0.98
CA THR A 49 -3.06 -8.22 0.34
C THR A 49 -2.56 -9.65 0.48
N TRP A 50 -3.39 -10.62 0.15
CA TRP A 50 -3.02 -12.03 0.18
C TRP A 50 -1.88 -12.36 -0.80
N GLU A 51 -1.88 -11.76 -1.99
CA GLU A 51 -0.85 -11.97 -3.01
C GLU A 51 0.52 -11.44 -2.55
N ILE A 52 0.57 -10.28 -1.89
CA ILE A 52 1.79 -9.75 -1.28
C ILE A 52 2.27 -10.63 -0.12
N ASP A 53 1.38 -11.04 0.78
CA ASP A 53 1.74 -11.88 1.92
C ASP A 53 2.30 -13.23 1.45
N MET A 54 1.67 -13.84 0.45
CA MET A 54 2.15 -15.09 -0.17
C MET A 54 3.47 -14.88 -0.90
N GLY A 55 3.63 -13.77 -1.63
CA GLY A 55 4.87 -13.42 -2.32
C GLY A 55 6.05 -13.24 -1.35
N ILE A 56 5.81 -12.62 -0.19
CA ILE A 56 6.79 -12.51 0.89
C ILE A 56 7.15 -13.91 1.43
N ALA A 57 6.14 -14.72 1.74
CA ALA A 57 6.35 -16.07 2.28
C ALA A 57 7.07 -16.99 1.28
N ALA A 58 6.74 -16.90 0.00
CA ALA A 58 7.34 -17.67 -1.08
C ALA A 58 8.68 -17.12 -1.58
N ARG A 59 9.15 -15.96 -1.04
CA ARG A 59 10.37 -15.26 -1.47
C ARG A 59 10.37 -14.86 -2.93
N GLU A 60 9.24 -14.44 -3.43
CA GLU A 60 9.08 -13.94 -4.80
C GLU A 60 9.69 -12.53 -4.98
N PHE A 61 9.98 -11.85 -3.87
CA PHE A 61 10.60 -10.53 -3.87
C PHE A 61 12.11 -10.67 -3.80
N GLU A 62 12.80 -10.11 -4.79
CA GLU A 62 14.26 -10.13 -4.92
C GLU A 62 14.85 -8.74 -4.68
N LEU A 63 16.02 -8.70 -4.02
CA LEU A 63 16.76 -7.46 -3.80
C LEU A 63 17.78 -7.27 -4.92
N PHE A 64 17.64 -6.17 -5.63
CA PHE A 64 18.63 -5.69 -6.59
C PHE A 64 19.43 -4.56 -5.93
N CYS A 65 20.69 -4.43 -6.30
CA CYS A 65 21.59 -3.43 -5.76
C CYS A 65 22.00 -2.46 -6.86
N GLN A 66 21.75 -1.17 -6.68
CA GLN A 66 22.29 -0.12 -7.53
C GLN A 66 23.52 0.47 -6.86
N PRO A 67 24.73 0.36 -7.46
CA PRO A 67 25.93 0.88 -6.85
C PRO A 67 25.94 2.42 -6.82
N LEU A 68 26.36 2.98 -5.69
CA LEU A 68 26.57 4.41 -5.50
C LEU A 68 28.07 4.69 -5.61
N VAL A 69 28.45 5.44 -6.64
CA VAL A 69 29.85 5.69 -7.00
C VAL A 69 30.21 7.15 -6.73
N ASN A 70 31.30 7.36 -6.00
CA ASN A 70 31.86 8.69 -5.81
C ASN A 70 32.39 9.22 -7.13
N ALA A 71 31.84 10.31 -7.64
CA ALA A 71 32.16 10.85 -8.96
C ALA A 71 33.65 11.26 -9.12
N ARG A 72 34.31 11.64 -8.02
CA ARG A 72 35.70 12.10 -8.02
C ARG A 72 36.70 10.96 -7.95
N THR A 73 36.41 9.94 -7.11
CA THR A 73 37.34 8.83 -6.83
C THR A 73 37.01 7.59 -7.63
N GLN A 74 35.84 7.53 -8.27
CA GLN A 74 35.27 6.35 -8.95
C GLN A 74 35.13 5.12 -8.04
N ALA A 75 35.25 5.29 -6.74
CA ALA A 75 35.06 4.21 -5.78
C ALA A 75 33.56 4.00 -5.49
N CYS A 76 33.16 2.74 -5.40
CA CYS A 76 31.83 2.39 -4.90
C CYS A 76 31.79 2.61 -3.38
N THR A 77 30.94 3.53 -2.93
CA THR A 77 30.82 3.92 -1.52
C THR A 77 29.56 3.36 -0.84
N GLY A 78 28.67 2.77 -1.61
CA GLY A 78 27.45 2.21 -1.09
C GLY A 78 26.60 1.56 -2.17
N VAL A 79 25.43 1.13 -1.79
CA VAL A 79 24.40 0.60 -2.68
C VAL A 79 23.02 1.09 -2.27
N GLU A 80 22.16 1.29 -3.23
CA GLU A 80 20.71 1.43 -3.01
C GLU A 80 20.06 0.08 -3.23
N ILE A 81 19.21 -0.34 -2.31
CA ILE A 81 18.43 -1.57 -2.41
C ILE A 81 17.13 -1.31 -3.15
N LEU A 82 16.95 -2.00 -4.25
CA LEU A 82 15.80 -1.90 -5.11
C LEU A 82 15.03 -3.22 -5.11
N LEU A 83 13.78 -3.18 -4.66
CA LEU A 83 12.92 -4.36 -4.64
C LEU A 83 12.41 -4.69 -6.04
N ARG A 84 12.38 -5.98 -6.38
CA ARG A 84 11.77 -6.51 -7.61
C ARG A 84 10.87 -7.67 -7.24
N TRP A 85 9.75 -7.81 -7.92
CA TRP A 85 8.80 -8.89 -7.68
C TRP A 85 8.77 -9.86 -8.87
N ASN A 86 9.22 -11.08 -8.63
CA ASN A 86 9.16 -12.17 -9.60
C ASN A 86 7.92 -13.03 -9.32
N ASN A 87 6.77 -12.58 -9.80
CA ASN A 87 5.50 -13.27 -9.57
C ASN A 87 5.40 -14.50 -10.49
N PRO A 88 5.11 -15.72 -9.96
CA PRO A 88 5.11 -16.93 -10.76
C PRO A 88 4.03 -16.98 -11.85
N ARG A 89 2.99 -16.15 -11.76
CA ARG A 89 1.91 -16.09 -12.76
C ARG A 89 2.10 -14.97 -13.78
N GLN A 90 2.65 -13.83 -13.35
CA GLN A 90 2.73 -12.61 -14.14
C GLN A 90 4.18 -12.30 -14.60
N GLY A 91 5.17 -13.03 -14.07
CA GLY A 91 6.57 -12.71 -14.28
C GLY A 91 7.05 -11.51 -13.48
N TRP A 92 8.00 -10.76 -14.01
CA TRP A 92 8.55 -9.59 -13.35
C TRP A 92 7.56 -8.44 -13.30
N ILE A 93 7.19 -8.03 -12.09
CA ILE A 93 6.35 -6.85 -11.83
C ILE A 93 7.26 -5.74 -11.33
N THR A 94 7.19 -4.56 -11.97
CA THR A 94 8.05 -3.43 -11.63
C THR A 94 7.54 -2.68 -10.39
N PRO A 95 8.44 -2.03 -9.63
CA PRO A 95 8.06 -1.27 -8.42
C PRO A 95 7.00 -0.20 -8.68
N GLU A 96 7.03 0.44 -9.85
CA GLU A 96 6.04 1.47 -10.25
C GLU A 96 4.61 0.92 -10.26
N VAL A 97 4.44 -0.38 -10.42
CA VAL A 97 3.13 -1.05 -10.41
C VAL A 97 2.74 -1.49 -9.00
N PHE A 98 3.60 -2.23 -8.29
CA PHE A 98 3.18 -2.85 -7.04
C PHE A 98 3.36 -1.96 -5.80
N ILE A 99 4.29 -1.00 -5.79
CA ILE A 99 4.49 -0.10 -4.63
C ILE A 99 3.26 0.78 -4.37
N PRO A 100 2.67 1.48 -5.37
CA PRO A 100 1.44 2.25 -5.14
C PRO A 100 0.28 1.40 -4.62
N LEU A 101 0.14 0.18 -5.14
CA LEU A 101 -0.88 -0.76 -4.67
C LEU A 101 -0.61 -1.23 -3.24
N ALA A 102 0.66 -1.47 -2.89
CA ALA A 102 1.05 -1.83 -1.54
C ALA A 102 0.76 -0.69 -0.53
N GLU A 103 0.94 0.55 -0.93
CA GLU A 103 0.55 1.72 -0.13
C GLU A 103 -0.96 1.81 0.06
N GLU A 104 -1.74 1.71 -1.02
CA GLU A 104 -3.21 1.74 -0.99
C GLU A 104 -3.80 0.65 -0.09
N HIS A 105 -3.18 -0.54 -0.09
CA HIS A 105 -3.64 -1.70 0.65
C HIS A 105 -2.94 -1.91 2.01
N ASN A 106 -2.15 -0.93 2.48
CA ASN A 106 -1.39 -0.99 3.73
C ASN A 106 -0.38 -2.16 3.79
N GLN A 107 0.13 -2.59 2.64
CA GLN A 107 1.14 -3.65 2.53
C GLN A 107 2.57 -3.11 2.42
N ILE A 108 2.74 -1.79 2.37
CA ILE A 108 4.08 -1.18 2.24
C ILE A 108 4.96 -1.43 3.48
N VAL A 109 4.38 -1.44 4.68
CA VAL A 109 5.11 -1.71 5.93
C VAL A 109 5.61 -3.17 5.99
N PRO A 110 4.77 -4.20 5.74
CA PRO A 110 5.25 -5.58 5.57
C PRO A 110 6.35 -5.73 4.53
N LEU A 111 6.24 -5.09 3.36
CA LEU A 111 7.29 -5.12 2.32
C LEU A 111 8.59 -4.47 2.80
N THR A 112 8.52 -3.30 3.45
CA THR A 112 9.72 -2.65 3.99
C THR A 112 10.41 -3.51 5.05
N ARG A 113 9.64 -4.16 5.93
CA ARG A 113 10.18 -5.13 6.90
C ARG A 113 10.90 -6.28 6.22
N TYR A 114 10.31 -6.80 5.14
CA TYR A 114 10.93 -7.85 4.33
C TYR A 114 12.26 -7.37 3.73
N VAL A 115 12.29 -6.17 3.13
CA VAL A 115 13.51 -5.59 2.56
C VAL A 115 14.60 -5.46 3.61
N ILE A 116 14.31 -4.91 4.78
CA ILE A 116 15.28 -4.76 5.87
C ILE A 116 15.80 -6.14 6.33
N ALA A 117 14.90 -7.07 6.60
CA ALA A 117 15.27 -8.41 7.07
C ALA A 117 16.11 -9.18 6.03
N GLU A 118 15.74 -9.10 4.77
CA GLU A 118 16.44 -9.78 3.68
C GLU A 118 17.80 -9.14 3.40
N THR A 119 17.91 -7.80 3.49
CA THR A 119 19.19 -7.08 3.41
C THR A 119 20.13 -7.53 4.53
N VAL A 120 19.64 -7.62 5.74
CA VAL A 120 20.43 -8.11 6.89
C VAL A 120 20.85 -9.57 6.69
N ARG A 121 19.96 -10.42 6.18
CA ARG A 121 20.30 -11.81 5.87
C ARG A 121 21.45 -11.93 4.86
N GLN A 122 21.52 -10.98 3.93
CA GLN A 122 22.53 -10.93 2.88
C GLN A 122 23.72 -10.01 3.23
N ILE A 123 23.79 -9.48 4.46
CA ILE A 123 24.74 -8.43 4.85
C ILE A 123 26.21 -8.82 4.61
N GLY A 124 26.53 -10.11 4.68
CA GLY A 124 27.87 -10.64 4.45
C GLY A 124 28.37 -10.52 3.02
N TYR A 125 27.48 -10.27 2.05
CA TYR A 125 27.87 -10.06 0.64
C TYR A 125 28.29 -8.61 0.36
N PHE A 126 27.98 -7.68 1.27
CA PHE A 126 28.34 -6.28 1.10
C PHE A 126 29.72 -5.97 1.72
N PRO A 127 30.49 -5.03 1.12
CA PRO A 127 31.74 -4.58 1.70
C PRO A 127 31.55 -4.08 3.13
N SER A 128 32.44 -4.50 4.03
CA SER A 128 32.45 -4.05 5.43
C SER A 128 33.46 -2.92 5.68
N SER A 129 33.86 -2.20 4.63
CA SER A 129 34.74 -1.04 4.74
C SER A 129 34.07 0.11 5.49
N PRO A 130 34.82 0.85 6.31
CA PRO A 130 34.28 2.01 7.00
C PRO A 130 33.64 3.00 6.03
N GLY A 131 32.39 3.42 6.34
CA GLY A 131 31.65 4.37 5.51
C GLY A 131 30.89 3.76 4.33
N PHE A 132 30.97 2.43 4.11
CA PHE A 132 30.08 1.79 3.14
C PHE A 132 28.64 1.84 3.64
N HIS A 133 27.75 2.38 2.80
CA HIS A 133 26.34 2.57 3.19
C HIS A 133 25.38 1.77 2.32
N ILE A 134 24.25 1.42 2.91
CA ILE A 134 23.16 0.72 2.25
C ILE A 134 21.92 1.58 2.34
N GLY A 135 21.45 2.09 1.20
CA GLY A 135 20.24 2.86 1.06
C GLY A 135 19.01 1.96 0.96
N ILE A 136 17.98 2.25 1.74
CA ILE A 136 16.69 1.56 1.67
C ILE A 136 15.59 2.62 1.54
N ASN A 137 14.76 2.48 0.51
CA ASN A 137 13.60 3.31 0.28
C ASN A 137 12.49 2.96 1.28
N VAL A 138 11.94 3.98 1.95
CA VAL A 138 10.89 3.83 2.96
C VAL A 138 9.78 4.83 2.69
N ALA A 139 8.53 4.36 2.68
CA ALA A 139 7.36 5.21 2.51
C ALA A 139 7.09 6.05 3.77
N ALA A 140 6.58 7.29 3.59
CA ALA A 140 6.26 8.20 4.69
C ALA A 140 5.27 7.59 5.70
N SER A 141 4.37 6.73 5.25
CA SER A 141 3.42 6.02 6.12
C SER A 141 4.11 5.15 7.19
N HIS A 142 5.32 4.65 6.92
CA HIS A 142 6.09 3.85 7.87
C HIS A 142 6.72 4.67 9.00
N PHE A 143 6.89 5.99 8.81
CA PHE A 143 7.39 6.89 9.86
C PHE A 143 6.34 7.17 10.94
N ARG A 144 5.06 6.92 10.66
CA ARG A 144 3.98 7.16 11.60
C ARG A 144 4.08 6.21 12.81
N ASN A 145 3.76 6.73 13.99
CA ASN A 145 3.67 5.96 15.24
C ASN A 145 4.96 5.23 15.68
N ALA A 146 6.13 5.73 15.32
CA ALA A 146 7.44 5.14 15.66
C ALA A 146 7.62 3.66 15.20
N VAL A 147 6.80 3.18 14.28
CA VAL A 147 6.85 1.78 13.79
C VAL A 147 8.17 1.51 13.09
N LEU A 148 8.66 2.43 12.26
CA LEU A 148 9.95 2.29 11.59
C LEU A 148 11.10 2.13 12.59
N ILE A 149 11.15 2.95 13.66
CA ILE A 149 12.22 2.88 14.68
C ILE A 149 12.20 1.51 15.38
N GLN A 150 11.01 0.98 15.70
CA GLN A 150 10.89 -0.34 16.30
C GLN A 150 11.37 -1.44 15.36
N ASP A 151 11.00 -1.36 14.08
CA ASP A 151 11.43 -2.32 13.06
C ASP A 151 12.95 -2.25 12.82
N LEU A 152 13.53 -1.06 12.75
CA LEU A 152 14.97 -0.88 12.63
C LEU A 152 15.73 -1.45 13.84
N ASN A 153 15.25 -1.18 15.05
CA ASN A 153 15.87 -1.75 16.26
C ASN A 153 15.83 -3.28 16.24
N ARG A 154 14.70 -3.85 15.84
CA ARG A 154 14.50 -5.30 15.84
C ARG A 154 15.23 -6.00 14.69
N LEU A 155 15.25 -5.43 13.51
CA LEU A 155 15.73 -6.10 12.30
C LEU A 155 17.17 -5.71 11.95
N TRP A 156 17.50 -4.40 11.98
CA TRP A 156 18.80 -3.90 11.57
C TRP A 156 19.80 -3.84 12.75
N PHE A 157 19.49 -3.05 13.76
CA PHE A 157 20.46 -2.80 14.85
C PHE A 157 20.71 -4.02 15.73
N SER A 158 19.74 -4.95 15.87
CA SER A 158 19.96 -6.22 16.56
C SER A 158 21.02 -7.10 15.89
N ALA A 159 21.16 -7.01 14.57
CA ALA A 159 22.16 -7.75 13.79
C ALA A 159 23.53 -7.06 13.81
N ASN A 160 23.62 -5.80 14.29
CA ASN A 160 24.83 -5.00 14.43
C ASN A 160 25.72 -5.01 13.15
N PRO A 161 25.19 -4.65 11.97
CA PRO A 161 25.97 -4.63 10.73
C PRO A 161 27.03 -3.55 10.79
N ARG A 162 28.16 -3.78 10.07
CA ARG A 162 29.24 -2.79 9.96
C ARG A 162 28.94 -1.67 8.98
N GLN A 163 28.03 -1.93 8.05
CA GLN A 163 27.57 -0.99 7.04
C GLN A 163 26.65 0.06 7.67
N GLN A 164 26.71 1.27 7.16
CA GLN A 164 25.79 2.34 7.56
C GLN A 164 24.45 2.15 6.84
N LEU A 165 23.35 2.31 7.56
CA LEU A 165 22.02 2.37 6.96
C LEU A 165 21.67 3.80 6.59
N VAL A 166 21.23 4.00 5.35
CA VAL A 166 20.63 5.24 4.86
C VAL A 166 19.16 4.97 4.57
N ILE A 167 18.28 5.75 5.16
CA ILE A 167 16.85 5.70 4.89
C ILE A 167 16.53 6.79 3.88
N GLU A 168 15.98 6.40 2.75
CA GLU A 168 15.59 7.29 1.67
C GLU A 168 14.08 7.44 1.63
N LEU A 169 13.60 8.69 1.65
CA LEU A 169 12.19 9.01 1.48
C LEU A 169 11.88 9.25 0.01
N THR A 170 10.85 8.61 -0.50
CA THR A 170 10.42 8.83 -1.87
C THR A 170 9.76 10.22 -2.02
N GLU A 171 10.05 10.93 -3.12
CA GLU A 171 9.53 12.28 -3.38
C GLU A 171 7.99 12.36 -3.41
N ARG A 172 7.32 11.26 -3.77
CA ARG A 172 5.85 11.18 -3.76
C ARG A 172 5.25 11.51 -2.40
N ASP A 173 5.94 11.14 -1.34
CA ASP A 173 5.49 11.33 0.04
C ASP A 173 5.80 12.73 0.56
N ALA A 174 6.89 13.35 0.09
CA ALA A 174 7.30 14.70 0.52
C ALA A 174 6.34 15.80 0.04
N LEU A 175 5.60 15.58 -1.03
CA LEU A 175 4.64 16.55 -1.59
C LEU A 175 3.25 16.47 -0.97
N LEU A 176 2.91 15.38 -0.29
CA LEU A 176 1.58 15.18 0.31
C LEU A 176 1.48 15.67 1.75
N ASP A 177 2.60 15.86 2.44
CA ASP A 177 2.67 16.30 3.85
C ASP A 177 3.39 17.65 4.00
N ALA A 178 2.95 18.69 3.29
CA ALA A 178 3.43 20.07 3.51
C ALA A 178 3.14 20.62 4.93
N ASP A 179 2.50 19.83 5.80
CA ASP A 179 2.17 20.19 7.18
C ASP A 179 3.21 19.72 8.23
N TYR A 180 4.26 19.01 7.84
CA TYR A 180 5.37 18.72 8.75
C TYR A 180 6.40 19.87 8.73
N ARG A 181 6.03 20.99 9.33
CA ARG A 181 7.05 21.96 9.81
C ARG A 181 7.57 21.45 11.14
N ILE A 182 8.84 21.05 11.14
CA ILE A 182 9.66 20.90 12.34
C ILE A 182 9.89 22.28 12.95
#